data_243da230e8cffd47e8f7b6c512777624
#
_entry.id   243da230e8cffd47e8f7b6c512777624
#
_cell.length_a   1.000
_cell.length_b   1.000
_cell.length_c   1.000
_cell.angle_alpha   90.00
_cell.angle_beta   90.00
_cell.angle_gamma   90.00
#
_symmetry.space_group_name_H-M   'P 1'
#
loop_
_entity.id
_entity.type
_entity.pdbx_description
1 polymer ?
#
loop_
_entity_poly.entity_id
_entity_poly.type
_entity_poly.pdbx_seq_one_letter_code
_entity_poly.pdbx_strand_id
1 'polypeptide(L)'
;MSQKIFIRPQTRKRTDAIKEKNSYFLCPSNTVLTGRCHSGDENGKTWYEYSTLAAFDENNSVVQGNIIVDDIQWSPWFKESSGNGYDAVENRVLVGRQHNGDENGMTRYQTGIVKFNGKKAKVTHYPEADLVVKESGGLEVLPKDNLVMIGIKHSGDENGLTTYCQGYIVIS
;
A
#
# COMPACT_ATOMS: atom_id res chain seq x y z
N MET A 1 3.41 -1.46 32.46
CA MET A 1 3.54 -0.83 31.15
C MET A 1 3.13 -1.84 30.08
N SER A 2 2.29 -1.44 29.14
CA SER A 2 1.95 -2.34 28.04
C SER A 2 3.14 -2.45 27.10
N GLN A 3 3.48 -3.68 26.73
CA GLN A 3 4.53 -3.96 25.76
C GLN A 3 4.11 -3.44 24.38
N LYS A 4 5.02 -2.75 23.70
CA LYS A 4 4.83 -2.26 22.35
C LYS A 4 5.03 -3.40 21.36
N ILE A 5 4.07 -3.59 20.46
CA ILE A 5 4.10 -4.62 19.43
C ILE A 5 4.19 -3.95 18.06
N PHE A 6 5.12 -4.41 17.23
CA PHE A 6 5.27 -3.98 15.84
C PHE A 6 4.69 -5.03 14.91
N ILE A 7 3.84 -4.61 13.98
CA ILE A 7 3.29 -5.49 12.96
C ILE A 7 4.04 -5.22 11.65
N ARG A 8 4.65 -6.25 11.08
CA ARG A 8 5.56 -6.10 9.93
C ARG A 8 5.22 -7.06 8.82
N PRO A 9 5.51 -6.68 7.55
CA PRO A 9 5.46 -7.63 6.43
C PRO A 9 6.38 -8.82 6.67
N GLN A 10 5.88 -10.01 6.35
CA GLN A 10 6.64 -11.24 6.55
C GLN A 10 6.86 -12.00 5.25
N THR A 11 5.80 -12.51 4.63
CA THR A 11 5.90 -13.24 3.38
C THR A 11 5.38 -12.38 2.25
N ARG A 12 6.27 -12.02 1.31
CA ARG A 12 5.95 -11.15 0.17
C ARG A 12 5.66 -11.99 -1.07
N LYS A 13 4.60 -11.61 -1.79
CA LYS A 13 4.19 -12.25 -3.04
C LYS A 13 3.89 -11.19 -4.08
N ARG A 14 4.13 -11.52 -5.35
CA ARG A 14 3.81 -10.64 -6.48
C ARG A 14 2.68 -11.21 -7.31
N THR A 15 1.89 -10.30 -7.87
CA THR A 15 0.93 -10.68 -8.91
C THR A 15 1.63 -10.87 -10.25
N ASP A 16 0.96 -11.53 -11.18
CA ASP A 16 1.32 -11.40 -12.57
C ASP A 16 1.11 -9.96 -13.03
N ALA A 17 1.83 -9.55 -14.08
CA ALA A 17 1.65 -8.22 -14.63
C ALA A 17 0.30 -8.13 -15.33
N ILE A 18 -0.46 -7.08 -14.99
CA ILE A 18 -1.76 -6.79 -15.58
C ILE A 18 -1.68 -5.47 -16.36
N LYS A 19 -2.57 -5.32 -17.34
CA LYS A 19 -2.64 -4.07 -18.10
C LYS A 19 -3.16 -2.96 -17.19
N GLU A 20 -2.48 -1.78 -17.17
CA GLU A 20 -2.87 -0.67 -16.30
C GLU A 20 -4.28 -0.18 -16.59
N LYS A 21 -4.63 -0.02 -17.86
CA LYS A 21 -5.98 0.33 -18.26
C LYS A 21 -6.98 -0.67 -17.72
N ASN A 22 -7.90 -0.21 -16.89
CA ASN A 22 -8.90 -1.03 -16.21
C ASN A 22 -8.30 -2.06 -15.25
N SER A 23 -7.16 -1.73 -14.62
CA SER A 23 -6.55 -2.60 -13.62
C SER A 23 -7.39 -2.66 -12.34
N TYR A 24 -7.48 -3.84 -11.76
CA TYR A 24 -8.21 -4.09 -10.54
C TYR A 24 -7.45 -5.12 -9.72
N PHE A 25 -6.99 -4.71 -8.55
CA PHE A 25 -6.26 -5.59 -7.65
C PHE A 25 -6.72 -5.40 -6.21
N LEU A 26 -7.06 -6.52 -5.56
CA LEU A 26 -7.34 -6.58 -4.13
C LEU A 26 -6.38 -7.58 -3.49
N CYS A 27 -5.76 -7.16 -2.39
CA CYS A 27 -4.94 -8.06 -1.60
C CYS A 27 -5.78 -9.23 -1.06
N PRO A 28 -5.24 -10.45 -1.05
CA PRO A 28 -5.89 -11.57 -0.36
C PRO A 28 -6.16 -11.25 1.11
N SER A 29 -7.10 -11.95 1.73
CA SER A 29 -7.49 -11.73 3.12
C SER A 29 -6.29 -11.68 4.06
N ASN A 30 -6.29 -10.70 4.95
CA ASN A 30 -5.26 -10.48 5.98
C ASN A 30 -3.85 -10.22 5.42
N THR A 31 -3.77 -9.73 4.18
CA THR A 31 -2.53 -9.22 3.58
C THR A 31 -2.65 -7.73 3.30
N VAL A 32 -1.52 -7.08 3.09
CA VAL A 32 -1.45 -5.64 2.81
C VAL A 32 -0.59 -5.37 1.57
N LEU A 33 -0.83 -4.23 0.93
CA LEU A 33 -0.04 -3.81 -0.22
C LEU A 33 1.34 -3.34 0.26
N THR A 34 2.39 -3.89 -0.34
CA THR A 34 3.78 -3.56 -0.01
C THR A 34 4.62 -3.15 -1.20
N GLY A 35 4.12 -3.27 -2.41
CA GLY A 35 4.89 -2.86 -3.58
C GLY A 35 4.04 -2.68 -4.82
N ARG A 36 4.58 -1.93 -5.77
CA ARG A 36 3.99 -1.74 -7.08
C ARG A 36 5.07 -1.43 -8.09
N CYS A 37 4.89 -1.92 -9.30
CA CYS A 37 5.70 -1.50 -10.44
C CYS A 37 4.78 -1.24 -11.63
N HIS A 38 5.01 -0.14 -12.30
CA HIS A 38 4.31 0.21 -13.53
C HIS A 38 5.34 0.58 -14.60
N SER A 39 5.10 0.17 -15.83
CA SER A 39 5.93 0.54 -16.97
C SER A 39 5.07 0.94 -18.16
N GLY A 40 5.44 2.04 -18.81
CA GLY A 40 4.73 2.57 -19.97
C GLY A 40 3.54 3.46 -19.60
N ASP A 41 2.61 3.57 -20.53
CA ASP A 41 1.38 4.33 -20.40
C ASP A 41 0.22 3.44 -19.90
N GLU A 42 -1.03 3.84 -20.14
CA GLU A 42 -2.21 3.04 -19.79
C GLU A 42 -2.28 1.70 -20.49
N ASN A 43 -1.53 1.51 -21.57
CA ASN A 43 -1.38 0.23 -22.27
C ASN A 43 -0.21 -0.59 -21.72
N GLY A 44 0.57 0.00 -20.82
CA GLY A 44 1.64 -0.68 -20.12
C GLY A 44 1.15 -1.68 -19.09
N LYS A 45 2.08 -2.27 -18.38
CA LYS A 45 1.78 -3.33 -17.42
C LYS A 45 2.13 -2.90 -16.01
N THR A 46 1.28 -3.30 -15.08
CA THR A 46 1.45 -3.09 -13.65
C THR A 46 1.42 -4.42 -12.92
N TRP A 47 2.29 -4.57 -11.93
CA TRP A 47 2.18 -5.67 -10.97
C TRP A 47 2.23 -5.10 -9.55
N TYR A 48 1.70 -5.88 -8.62
CA TYR A 48 1.62 -5.51 -7.22
C TYR A 48 2.35 -6.52 -6.35
N GLU A 49 2.94 -6.04 -5.26
CA GLU A 49 3.43 -6.89 -4.18
C GLU A 49 2.50 -6.74 -2.98
N TYR A 50 2.17 -7.86 -2.38
CA TYR A 50 1.41 -7.91 -1.13
C TYR A 50 2.09 -8.85 -0.15
N SER A 51 1.83 -8.66 1.14
CA SER A 51 2.52 -9.40 2.18
C SER A 51 1.58 -9.86 3.28
N THR A 52 1.86 -11.03 3.82
CA THR A 52 1.34 -11.42 5.13
C THR A 52 2.02 -10.58 6.21
N LEU A 53 1.45 -10.58 7.41
CA LEU A 53 1.93 -9.78 8.53
C LEU A 53 2.31 -10.70 9.70
N ALA A 54 3.30 -10.26 10.48
CA ALA A 54 3.70 -10.90 11.73
C ALA A 54 3.91 -9.85 12.81
N ALA A 55 3.78 -10.24 14.07
CA ALA A 55 3.96 -9.38 15.22
C ALA A 55 5.33 -9.62 15.86
N PHE A 56 5.96 -8.53 16.29
CA PHE A 56 7.28 -8.55 16.94
C PHE A 56 7.28 -7.63 18.16
N ASP A 57 8.00 -8.02 19.19
CA ASP A 57 8.23 -7.17 20.35
C ASP A 57 9.40 -6.19 20.10
N GLU A 58 9.72 -5.40 21.11
CA GLU A 58 10.81 -4.41 21.05
C GLU A 58 12.20 -5.04 20.91
N ASN A 59 12.34 -6.32 21.17
CA ASN A 59 13.58 -7.09 21.00
C ASN A 59 13.62 -7.84 19.65
N ASN A 60 12.69 -7.55 18.74
CA ASN A 60 12.53 -8.22 17.45
C ASN A 60 12.21 -9.72 17.57
N SER A 61 11.66 -10.14 18.69
CA SER A 61 11.17 -11.50 18.86
C SER A 61 9.73 -11.62 18.37
N VAL A 62 9.41 -12.74 17.72
CA VAL A 62 8.06 -13.00 17.22
C VAL A 62 7.09 -13.13 18.39
N VAL A 63 5.97 -12.42 18.30
CA VAL A 63 4.88 -12.51 19.27
C VAL A 63 3.72 -13.25 18.61
N GLN A 64 3.29 -14.35 19.22
CA GLN A 64 2.17 -15.13 18.71
C GLN A 64 0.84 -14.39 18.98
N GLY A 65 -0.04 -14.40 18.00
CA GLY A 65 -1.34 -13.77 18.13
C GLY A 65 -2.08 -13.77 16.80
N ASN A 66 -3.34 -13.34 16.85
CA ASN A 66 -4.20 -13.28 15.67
C ASN A 66 -4.11 -11.89 15.05
N ILE A 67 -3.59 -11.83 13.82
CA ILE A 67 -3.53 -10.60 13.02
C ILE A 67 -4.61 -10.67 11.95
N ILE A 68 -5.50 -9.69 11.93
CA ILE A 68 -6.51 -9.55 10.89
C ILE A 68 -6.46 -8.15 10.29
N VAL A 69 -6.87 -8.05 9.03
CA VAL A 69 -7.07 -6.79 8.32
C VAL A 69 -8.55 -6.73 7.95
N ASP A 70 -9.29 -5.86 8.58
CA ASP A 70 -10.73 -5.72 8.37
C ASP A 70 -11.16 -4.25 8.21
N ASP A 71 -12.45 -3.99 8.33
CA ASP A 71 -13.01 -2.66 8.07
C ASP A 71 -12.57 -2.11 6.72
N ILE A 72 -12.71 -2.95 5.70
CA ILE A 72 -12.27 -2.66 4.34
C ILE A 72 -13.17 -1.61 3.71
N GLN A 73 -12.56 -0.53 3.19
CA GLN A 73 -13.28 0.59 2.59
C GLN A 73 -12.60 1.06 1.32
N TRP A 74 -13.41 1.47 0.34
CA TRP A 74 -12.92 2.18 -0.84
C TRP A 74 -12.87 3.69 -0.60
N SER A 75 -11.82 4.33 -1.14
CA SER A 75 -11.82 5.77 -1.29
C SER A 75 -12.86 6.20 -2.33
N PRO A 76 -13.26 7.47 -2.35
CA PRO A 76 -13.93 8.03 -3.52
C PRO A 76 -13.06 7.87 -4.78
N TRP A 77 -13.68 7.89 -5.95
CA TRP A 77 -12.96 7.99 -7.21
C TRP A 77 -12.36 9.40 -7.36
N PHE A 78 -11.15 9.47 -7.88
CA PHE A 78 -10.51 10.75 -8.20
C PHE A 78 -9.72 10.64 -9.51
N LYS A 79 -9.50 11.79 -10.15
CA LYS A 79 -8.67 11.85 -11.35
C LYS A 79 -7.19 11.87 -10.95
N GLU A 80 -6.47 10.82 -11.27
CA GLU A 80 -5.09 10.64 -10.83
C GLU A 80 -4.16 11.73 -11.38
N SER A 81 -4.30 12.06 -12.68
CA SER A 81 -3.46 13.07 -13.34
C SER A 81 -3.62 14.50 -12.81
N SER A 82 -4.64 14.77 -12.01
CA SER A 82 -4.89 16.12 -11.48
C SER A 82 -3.92 16.53 -10.34
N GLY A 83 -2.98 15.70 -9.97
CA GLY A 83 -2.10 15.92 -8.83
C GLY A 83 -2.75 15.57 -7.49
N ASN A 84 -4.00 15.16 -7.51
CA ASN A 84 -4.66 14.64 -6.33
C ASN A 84 -4.15 13.24 -6.07
N GLY A 85 -3.65 13.00 -4.88
CA GLY A 85 -3.22 11.70 -4.48
C GLY A 85 -4.15 11.13 -3.43
N TYR A 86 -3.90 9.90 -3.07
CA TYR A 86 -4.52 9.28 -1.92
C TYR A 86 -3.54 9.29 -0.75
N ASP A 87 -3.86 10.11 0.24
CA ASP A 87 -3.24 10.01 1.54
C ASP A 87 -4.03 9.01 2.37
N ALA A 88 -3.32 8.09 2.99
CA ALA A 88 -3.98 7.13 3.87
C ALA A 88 -4.78 7.87 4.95
N VAL A 89 -6.02 7.46 5.11
CA VAL A 89 -6.82 7.85 6.25
C VAL A 89 -6.11 7.35 7.50
N GLU A 90 -6.21 8.10 8.58
CA GLU A 90 -5.57 7.79 9.85
C GLU A 90 -5.74 6.31 10.24
N ASN A 91 -4.62 5.66 10.57
CA ASN A 91 -4.54 4.26 11.00
C ASN A 91 -5.01 3.22 9.97
N ARG A 92 -5.04 3.56 8.68
CA ARG A 92 -5.39 2.63 7.61
C ARG A 92 -4.18 2.30 6.74
N VAL A 93 -4.17 1.11 6.17
CA VAL A 93 -3.16 0.64 5.23
C VAL A 93 -3.81 0.35 3.88
N LEU A 94 -3.02 0.43 2.79
CA LEU A 94 -3.53 0.10 1.46
C LEU A 94 -3.67 -1.41 1.31
N VAL A 95 -4.82 -1.84 0.78
CA VAL A 95 -5.12 -3.25 0.50
C VAL A 95 -5.67 -3.47 -0.91
N GLY A 96 -5.77 -2.44 -1.72
CA GLY A 96 -6.23 -2.59 -3.09
C GLY A 96 -6.19 -1.29 -3.88
N ARG A 97 -6.26 -1.43 -5.19
CA ARG A 97 -6.30 -0.30 -6.13
C ARG A 97 -7.13 -0.68 -7.35
N GLN A 98 -7.85 0.29 -7.87
CA GLN A 98 -8.57 0.16 -9.13
C GLN A 98 -8.36 1.42 -9.98
N HIS A 99 -8.01 1.22 -11.23
CA HIS A 99 -7.86 2.28 -12.21
C HIS A 99 -8.69 1.97 -13.45
N ASN A 100 -9.40 2.98 -13.96
CA ASN A 100 -10.20 2.86 -15.17
C ASN A 100 -9.74 3.89 -16.20
N GLY A 101 -9.52 3.43 -17.42
CA GLY A 101 -9.21 4.30 -18.55
C GLY A 101 -7.73 4.57 -18.71
N ASP A 102 -7.43 5.71 -19.34
CA ASP A 102 -6.09 6.20 -19.61
C ASP A 102 -5.59 7.08 -18.45
N GLU A 103 -4.53 7.87 -18.69
CA GLU A 103 -3.98 8.82 -17.72
C GLU A 103 -4.98 9.88 -17.25
N ASN A 104 -6.06 10.10 -18.01
CA ASN A 104 -7.17 10.97 -17.64
C ASN A 104 -8.29 10.24 -16.93
N GLY A 105 -8.13 8.95 -16.72
CA GLY A 105 -9.11 8.11 -16.05
C GLY A 105 -9.16 8.31 -14.56
N MET A 106 -10.00 7.52 -13.93
CA MET A 106 -10.29 7.62 -12.49
C MET A 106 -9.63 6.46 -11.74
N THR A 107 -9.15 6.77 -10.56
CA THR A 107 -8.50 5.82 -9.65
C THR A 107 -9.17 5.85 -8.29
N ARG A 108 -9.23 4.71 -7.62
CA ARG A 108 -9.59 4.61 -6.20
C ARG A 108 -8.72 3.58 -5.49
N TYR A 109 -8.60 3.74 -4.19
CA TYR A 109 -7.82 2.84 -3.34
C TYR A 109 -8.69 2.18 -2.29
N GLN A 110 -8.38 0.94 -1.99
CA GLN A 110 -9.00 0.23 -0.89
C GLN A 110 -8.06 0.22 0.31
N THR A 111 -8.61 0.45 1.50
CA THR A 111 -7.86 0.47 2.76
C THR A 111 -8.50 -0.45 3.77
N GLY A 112 -7.70 -0.84 4.76
CA GLY A 112 -8.17 -1.64 5.88
C GLY A 112 -7.49 -1.23 7.18
N ILE A 113 -8.01 -1.73 8.28
CA ILE A 113 -7.47 -1.55 9.63
C ILE A 113 -6.84 -2.86 10.08
N VAL A 114 -5.60 -2.79 10.53
CA VAL A 114 -4.88 -3.93 11.09
C VAL A 114 -5.25 -4.07 12.56
N LYS A 115 -5.57 -5.29 12.98
CA LYS A 115 -5.85 -5.62 14.38
C LYS A 115 -4.99 -6.77 14.83
N PHE A 116 -4.52 -6.69 16.05
CA PHE A 116 -3.79 -7.76 16.74
C PHE A 116 -4.56 -8.18 17.99
N ASN A 117 -4.98 -9.43 18.03
CA ASN A 117 -5.83 -9.96 19.12
C ASN A 117 -7.04 -9.06 19.39
N GLY A 118 -7.68 -8.56 18.31
CA GLY A 118 -8.84 -7.68 18.38
C GLY A 118 -8.56 -6.21 18.66
N LYS A 119 -7.32 -5.85 18.98
CA LYS A 119 -6.94 -4.45 19.25
C LYS A 119 -6.50 -3.76 17.96
N LYS A 120 -7.06 -2.58 17.67
CA LYS A 120 -6.70 -1.78 16.50
C LYS A 120 -5.27 -1.26 16.61
N ALA A 121 -4.52 -1.42 15.54
CA ALA A 121 -3.18 -0.86 15.42
C ALA A 121 -3.22 0.62 15.06
N LYS A 122 -2.16 1.32 15.43
CA LYS A 122 -1.84 2.65 14.91
C LYS A 122 -0.90 2.52 13.74
N VAL A 123 -1.07 3.37 12.74
CA VAL A 123 -0.20 3.44 11.57
C VAL A 123 0.45 4.81 11.55
N THR A 124 1.77 4.83 11.53
CA THR A 124 2.55 6.07 11.54
C THR A 124 3.29 6.22 10.21
N HIS A 125 3.07 7.33 9.53
CA HIS A 125 3.80 7.69 8.31
C HIS A 125 5.29 7.86 8.63
N TYR A 126 6.13 7.32 7.75
CA TYR A 126 7.59 7.45 7.85
C TYR A 126 8.11 8.19 6.60
N PRO A 127 8.12 9.55 6.63
CA PRO A 127 8.39 10.37 5.43
C PRO A 127 9.76 10.10 4.80
N GLU A 128 10.77 9.75 5.59
CA GLU A 128 12.12 9.46 5.09
C GLU A 128 12.18 8.25 4.17
N ALA A 129 11.15 7.41 4.20
CA ALA A 129 11.05 6.22 3.34
C ALA A 129 10.18 6.46 2.10
N ASP A 130 9.57 7.63 1.96
CA ASP A 130 8.76 7.95 0.78
C ASP A 130 9.63 7.89 -0.47
N LEU A 131 9.07 7.29 -1.52
CA LEU A 131 9.75 7.11 -2.79
C LEU A 131 9.04 7.91 -3.87
N VAL A 132 9.82 8.72 -4.60
CA VAL A 132 9.31 9.49 -5.75
C VAL A 132 9.93 8.91 -7.01
N VAL A 133 9.08 8.43 -7.91
CA VAL A 133 9.53 7.78 -9.15
C VAL A 133 8.78 8.32 -10.35
N LYS A 134 9.39 8.22 -11.53
CA LYS A 134 8.69 8.48 -12.79
C LYS A 134 7.73 7.31 -13.06
N GLU A 135 6.46 7.60 -13.27
CA GLU A 135 5.42 6.56 -13.40
C GLU A 135 5.73 5.56 -14.51
N SER A 136 6.13 6.03 -15.69
CA SER A 136 6.41 5.17 -16.84
C SER A 136 7.75 4.44 -16.77
N GLY A 137 8.54 4.69 -15.74
CA GLY A 137 9.96 4.27 -15.69
C GLY A 137 10.18 2.78 -15.43
N GLY A 138 9.15 2.01 -15.12
CA GLY A 138 9.30 0.59 -14.82
C GLY A 138 10.07 0.30 -13.53
N LEU A 139 10.31 1.32 -12.71
CA LEU A 139 11.02 1.12 -11.45
C LEU A 139 10.14 0.39 -10.45
N GLU A 140 10.68 -0.66 -9.91
CA GLU A 140 10.03 -1.44 -8.87
C GLU A 140 10.04 -0.65 -7.56
N VAL A 141 8.85 -0.44 -7.00
CA VAL A 141 8.69 0.22 -5.71
C VAL A 141 8.39 -0.82 -4.65
N LEU A 142 9.39 -1.11 -3.86
CA LEU A 142 9.30 -1.99 -2.71
C LEU A 142 9.56 -1.17 -1.45
N PRO A 143 8.70 -1.27 -0.44
CA PRO A 143 8.97 -0.61 0.83
C PRO A 143 10.25 -1.17 1.44
N LYS A 144 10.88 -0.34 2.27
CA LYS A 144 11.92 -0.84 3.15
C LYS A 144 11.35 -1.95 4.03
N ASP A 145 12.23 -2.83 4.48
CA ASP A 145 11.86 -3.85 5.46
C ASP A 145 11.10 -3.21 6.62
N ASN A 146 10.04 -3.87 7.08
CA ASN A 146 9.18 -3.45 8.18
C ASN A 146 8.15 -2.35 7.85
N LEU A 147 8.10 -1.83 6.63
CA LEU A 147 7.14 -0.81 6.23
C LEU A 147 6.08 -1.37 5.29
N VAL A 148 4.93 -0.70 5.26
CA VAL A 148 3.81 -1.01 4.37
C VAL A 148 3.42 0.25 3.59
N MET A 149 2.72 0.08 2.47
CA MET A 149 2.21 1.22 1.72
C MET A 149 0.95 1.79 2.38
N ILE A 150 0.94 3.10 2.53
CA ILE A 150 -0.17 3.83 3.15
C ILE A 150 -0.75 4.91 2.24
N GLY A 151 -0.08 5.27 1.17
CA GLY A 151 -0.58 6.27 0.23
C GLY A 151 0.17 6.25 -1.09
N ILE A 152 -0.51 6.67 -2.15
CA ILE A 152 0.07 6.82 -3.49
C ILE A 152 -0.45 8.12 -4.09
N LYS A 153 0.46 8.99 -4.54
CA LYS A 153 0.13 10.27 -5.16
C LYS A 153 0.80 10.36 -6.52
N HIS A 154 0.03 10.67 -7.53
CA HIS A 154 0.54 10.86 -8.88
C HIS A 154 0.19 12.26 -9.38
N SER A 155 1.07 12.88 -10.15
CA SER A 155 0.80 14.14 -10.83
C SER A 155 1.24 14.08 -12.28
N GLY A 156 0.36 14.54 -13.18
CA GLY A 156 0.61 14.57 -14.61
C GLY A 156 0.21 13.27 -15.31
N ASP A 157 0.75 13.09 -16.50
CA ASP A 157 0.56 11.90 -17.33
C ASP A 157 1.55 10.77 -16.94
N GLU A 158 1.74 9.80 -17.80
CA GLU A 158 2.69 8.70 -17.60
C GLU A 158 4.14 9.17 -17.45
N ASN A 159 4.44 10.40 -17.85
CA ASN A 159 5.76 11.01 -17.65
C ASN A 159 5.86 11.78 -16.34
N GLY A 160 4.76 11.89 -15.60
CA GLY A 160 4.73 12.55 -14.31
C GLY A 160 5.39 11.72 -13.20
N LEU A 161 5.38 12.29 -12.00
CA LEU A 161 5.99 11.68 -10.83
C LEU A 161 4.92 11.05 -9.95
N THR A 162 5.24 9.87 -9.42
CA THR A 162 4.42 9.18 -8.41
C THR A 162 5.20 9.09 -7.11
N THR A 163 4.55 9.49 -6.02
CA THR A 163 5.09 9.37 -4.68
C THR A 163 4.39 8.22 -3.96
N TYR A 164 5.19 7.30 -3.43
CA TYR A 164 4.71 6.18 -2.63
C TYR A 164 5.00 6.46 -1.16
N CYS A 165 3.96 6.59 -0.37
CA CYS A 165 4.06 6.87 1.06
C CYS A 165 4.06 5.57 1.86
N GLN A 166 4.97 5.48 2.82
CA GLN A 166 5.17 4.28 3.62
C GLN A 166 5.02 4.58 5.10
N GLY A 167 4.66 3.57 5.86
CA GLY A 167 4.49 3.70 7.30
C GLY A 167 4.71 2.39 8.02
N TYR A 168 4.77 2.47 9.35
CA TYR A 168 4.88 1.31 10.23
C TYR A 168 3.65 1.16 11.11
N ILE A 169 3.39 -0.08 11.50
CA ILE A 169 2.18 -0.49 12.22
C ILE A 169 2.56 -0.87 13.64
N VAL A 170 1.89 -0.28 14.63
CA VAL A 170 2.22 -0.45 16.05
C VAL A 170 0.96 -0.67 16.88
N ILE A 171 1.06 -1.59 17.84
CA ILE A 171 0.10 -1.76 18.93
C ILE A 171 0.79 -1.33 20.23
N SER A 172 0.16 -0.47 20.94
CA SER A 172 0.67 0.02 22.24
C SER A 172 -0.32 -0.28 23.35
#